data_67ba8482ebb200cb8fe13eaa97b44d7d
#
_entry.id   67ba8482ebb200cb8fe13eaa97b44d7d
#
_cell.length_a   1.000
_cell.length_b   1.000
_cell.length_c   1.000
_cell.angle_alpha   90.00
_cell.angle_beta   90.00
_cell.angle_gamma   90.00
#
_symmetry.space_group_name_H-M   'P 1'
#
loop_
_entity.id
_entity.type
_entity.pdbx_description
1 polymer ?
#
loop_
_entity_poly.entity_id
_entity_poly.type
_entity_poly.pdbx_seq_one_letter_code
_entity_poly.pdbx_strand_id
1 'polypeptide(L)'
;VLLRPKEISGDNSPDIQWVRHAMDQLKKKGKEYELFSILRPTSPFRKSKTILRALDVFYKSKNSDSLRAVEICSQHPAKMWYNVDNSIQPVLVGDNNGVPWHSCQYSSLPEIYVQNASLEIAKTSMMYKSNSISGKNIIPFITIDSEGYDINKEKDWVYAQYLTRKN
;
A
#
# COMPACT_ATOMS: atom_id res chain seq x y z
N VAL A 1 6.17 -20.03 12.61
CA VAL A 1 4.83 -19.73 12.06
C VAL A 1 3.91 -19.44 13.22
N LEU A 2 3.10 -18.37 13.12
CA LEU A 2 2.04 -18.02 14.06
C LEU A 2 0.71 -18.26 13.36
N LEU A 3 -0.16 -19.05 13.97
CA LEU A 3 -1.53 -19.24 13.46
C LEU A 3 -2.37 -18.03 13.85
N ARG A 4 -3.16 -17.52 12.91
CA ARG A 4 -4.12 -16.46 13.14
C ARG A 4 -5.36 -17.06 13.81
N PRO A 5 -5.84 -16.50 14.95
CA PRO A 5 -7.11 -16.89 15.54
C PRO A 5 -8.28 -16.74 14.59
N LYS A 6 -9.29 -17.61 14.70
CA LYS A 6 -10.43 -17.65 13.79
C LYS A 6 -11.21 -16.33 13.77
N GLU A 7 -11.28 -15.65 14.90
CA GLU A 7 -12.03 -14.39 15.10
C GLU A 7 -11.46 -13.22 14.30
N ILE A 8 -10.16 -13.30 13.93
CA ILE A 8 -9.46 -12.28 13.14
C ILE A 8 -8.97 -12.80 11.77
N SER A 9 -9.58 -13.90 11.30
CA SER A 9 -9.20 -14.56 10.04
C SER A 9 -10.24 -14.39 8.93
N GLY A 10 -11.32 -13.63 9.17
CA GLY A 10 -12.35 -13.37 8.17
C GLY A 10 -11.87 -12.42 7.06
N ASP A 11 -12.54 -12.44 5.91
CA ASP A 11 -12.21 -11.65 4.71
C ASP A 11 -12.24 -10.13 4.98
N ASN A 12 -13.07 -9.70 5.91
CA ASN A 12 -13.20 -8.29 6.30
C ASN A 12 -12.34 -7.91 7.53
N SER A 13 -11.49 -8.81 8.03
CA SER A 13 -10.64 -8.53 9.18
C SER A 13 -9.54 -7.55 8.81
N PRO A 14 -9.48 -6.35 9.44
CA PRO A 14 -8.47 -5.35 9.11
C PRO A 14 -7.07 -5.81 9.54
N ASP A 15 -6.06 -5.40 8.78
CA ASP A 15 -4.66 -5.81 8.98
C ASP A 15 -4.15 -5.54 10.41
N ILE A 16 -4.60 -4.46 11.05
CA ILE A 16 -4.20 -4.13 12.42
C ILE A 16 -4.46 -5.27 13.43
N GLN A 17 -5.51 -6.06 13.24
CA GLN A 17 -5.87 -7.14 14.16
C GLN A 17 -4.81 -8.26 14.15
N TRP A 18 -4.46 -8.75 12.95
CA TRP A 18 -3.49 -9.84 12.87
C TRP A 18 -2.04 -9.36 13.08
N VAL A 19 -1.71 -8.12 12.70
CA VAL A 19 -0.39 -7.54 13.00
C VAL A 19 -0.22 -7.42 14.50
N ARG A 20 -1.20 -6.86 15.22
CA ARG A 20 -1.17 -6.77 16.69
C ARG A 20 -1.05 -8.15 17.33
N HIS A 21 -1.88 -9.11 16.90
CA HIS A 21 -1.79 -10.48 17.40
C HIS A 21 -0.37 -11.05 17.23
N ALA A 22 0.24 -10.89 16.05
CA ALA A 22 1.58 -11.39 15.81
C ALA A 22 2.63 -10.73 16.71
N MET A 23 2.58 -9.40 16.87
CA MET A 23 3.51 -8.66 17.71
C MET A 23 3.35 -9.01 19.19
N ASP A 24 2.10 -9.17 19.67
CA ASP A 24 1.82 -9.62 21.06
C ASP A 24 2.33 -11.03 21.33
N GLN A 25 2.19 -11.96 20.36
CA GLN A 25 2.75 -13.30 20.49
C GLN A 25 4.29 -13.30 20.52
N LEU A 26 4.93 -12.42 19.75
CA LEU A 26 6.39 -12.27 19.78
C LEU A 26 6.84 -11.68 21.13
N LYS A 27 6.16 -10.65 21.62
CA LYS A 27 6.44 -10.03 22.92
C LYS A 27 6.31 -11.03 24.07
N LYS A 28 5.28 -11.89 24.08
CA LYS A 28 5.14 -12.98 25.06
C LYS A 28 6.32 -13.97 25.05
N LYS A 29 7.04 -14.07 23.92
CA LYS A 29 8.23 -14.90 23.75
C LYS A 29 9.53 -14.12 24.04
N GLY A 30 9.44 -12.91 24.63
CA GLY A 30 10.58 -12.05 24.93
C GLY A 30 11.21 -11.40 23.69
N LYS A 31 10.48 -11.35 22.56
CA LYS A 31 10.96 -10.75 21.31
C LYS A 31 10.20 -9.46 21.05
N GLU A 32 10.87 -8.34 21.23
CA GLU A 32 10.32 -7.02 20.91
C GLU A 32 11.06 -6.42 19.71
N TYR A 33 10.29 -5.83 18.79
CA TYR A 33 10.81 -5.22 17.58
C TYR A 33 10.32 -3.77 17.47
N GLU A 34 11.22 -2.87 17.08
CA GLU A 34 10.90 -1.46 16.85
C GLU A 34 10.01 -1.27 15.63
N LEU A 35 10.25 -2.06 14.59
CA LEU A 35 9.56 -2.01 13.31
C LEU A 35 8.91 -3.36 12.99
N PHE A 36 7.84 -3.30 12.22
CA PHE A 36 7.33 -4.45 11.49
C PHE A 36 7.19 -4.12 10.01
N SER A 37 7.18 -5.15 9.18
CA SER A 37 6.91 -5.02 7.75
C SER A 37 5.81 -5.99 7.34
N ILE A 38 4.90 -5.52 6.49
CA ILE A 38 3.91 -6.36 5.81
C ILE A 38 4.40 -6.60 4.39
N LEU A 39 4.64 -7.86 4.06
CA LEU A 39 5.08 -8.31 2.75
C LEU A 39 4.02 -9.25 2.18
N ARG A 40 3.19 -8.75 1.27
CA ARG A 40 2.10 -9.56 0.72
C ARG A 40 2.66 -10.59 -0.27
N PRO A 41 2.20 -11.86 -0.20
CA PRO A 41 2.66 -12.91 -1.10
C PRO A 41 2.22 -12.69 -2.56
N THR A 42 1.19 -11.88 -2.78
CA THR A 42 0.67 -11.52 -4.09
C THR A 42 1.56 -10.58 -4.89
N SER A 43 2.65 -10.05 -4.29
CA SER A 43 3.65 -9.21 -4.97
C SER A 43 4.94 -10.00 -5.26
N PRO A 44 4.98 -10.78 -6.38
CA PRO A 44 6.03 -11.76 -6.63
C PRO A 44 7.38 -11.15 -7.07
N PHE A 45 7.38 -9.91 -7.56
CA PHE A 45 8.57 -9.27 -8.12
C PHE A 45 9.36 -8.43 -7.12
N ARG A 46 8.93 -8.37 -5.87
CA ARG A 46 9.68 -7.74 -4.77
C ARG A 46 10.96 -8.54 -4.49
N LYS A 47 12.10 -7.91 -4.66
CA LYS A 47 13.42 -8.49 -4.41
C LYS A 47 13.98 -8.04 -3.04
N SER A 48 15.00 -8.71 -2.53
CA SER A 48 15.69 -8.29 -1.29
C SER A 48 16.19 -6.84 -1.37
N LYS A 49 16.72 -6.41 -2.53
CA LYS A 49 17.15 -5.03 -2.76
C LYS A 49 16.01 -4.01 -2.63
N THR A 50 14.77 -4.39 -2.97
CA THR A 50 13.58 -3.55 -2.82
C THR A 50 13.32 -3.27 -1.33
N ILE A 51 13.39 -4.31 -0.50
CA ILE A 51 13.20 -4.20 0.95
C ILE A 51 14.30 -3.34 1.59
N LEU A 52 15.55 -3.57 1.21
CA LEU A 52 16.70 -2.78 1.71
C LEU A 52 16.57 -1.30 1.34
N ARG A 53 16.17 -0.99 0.09
CA ARG A 53 15.92 0.37 -0.37
C ARG A 53 14.77 1.03 0.42
N ALA A 54 13.70 0.29 0.71
CA ALA A 54 12.59 0.80 1.50
C ALA A 54 13.00 1.10 2.96
N LEU A 55 13.80 0.23 3.57
CA LEU A 55 14.37 0.47 4.91
C LEU A 55 15.28 1.70 4.92
N ASP A 56 16.13 1.88 3.91
CA ASP A 56 17.00 3.07 3.80
C ASP A 56 16.17 4.36 3.69
N VAL A 57 15.12 4.37 2.87
CA VAL A 57 14.18 5.50 2.77
C VAL A 57 13.52 5.79 4.12
N PHE A 58 13.07 4.74 4.81
CA PHE A 58 12.42 4.88 6.11
C PHE A 58 13.37 5.47 7.16
N TYR A 59 14.59 4.96 7.29
CA TYR A 59 15.56 5.43 8.28
C TYR A 59 16.10 6.84 8.00
N LYS A 60 16.14 7.27 6.75
CA LYS A 60 16.49 8.65 6.38
C LYS A 60 15.41 9.66 6.78
N SER A 61 14.18 9.24 6.95
CA SER A 61 13.07 10.09 7.38
C SER A 61 12.98 10.16 8.91
N LYS A 62 13.40 11.30 9.49
CA LYS A 62 13.46 11.46 10.96
C LYS A 62 12.12 11.37 11.69
N ASN A 63 11.01 11.71 11.03
CA ASN A 63 9.69 11.87 11.66
C ASN A 63 8.61 10.94 11.10
N SER A 64 8.96 9.93 10.32
CA SER A 64 7.98 9.00 9.76
C SER A 64 7.47 8.01 10.80
N ASP A 65 6.17 7.74 10.76
CA ASP A 65 5.53 6.67 11.51
C ASP A 65 5.53 5.38 10.71
N SER A 66 5.33 5.51 9.41
CA SER A 66 5.29 4.40 8.47
C SER A 66 5.72 4.81 7.06
N LEU A 67 5.94 3.77 6.24
CA LEU A 67 6.24 3.87 4.82
C LEU A 67 5.25 2.98 4.05
N ARG A 68 4.71 3.52 2.96
CA ARG A 68 3.81 2.82 2.04
C ARG A 68 4.41 2.73 0.66
N ALA A 69 4.41 1.52 0.09
CA ALA A 69 4.75 1.36 -1.31
C ALA A 69 3.65 1.95 -2.19
N VAL A 70 4.06 2.77 -3.14
CA VAL A 70 3.17 3.49 -4.06
C VAL A 70 3.76 3.50 -5.46
N GLU A 71 2.91 3.70 -6.45
CA GLU A 71 3.27 3.93 -7.85
C GLU A 71 2.39 5.01 -8.46
N ILE A 72 2.81 5.60 -9.58
CA ILE A 72 1.99 6.58 -10.29
C ILE A 72 0.68 5.92 -10.72
N CYS A 73 -0.42 6.60 -10.44
CA CYS A 73 -1.76 6.12 -10.73
C CYS A 73 -1.99 6.03 -12.25
N SER A 74 -2.23 4.84 -12.77
CA SER A 74 -2.54 4.63 -14.20
C SER A 74 -3.94 5.11 -14.58
N GLN A 75 -4.89 5.01 -13.64
CA GLN A 75 -6.24 5.55 -13.79
C GLN A 75 -6.44 6.68 -12.80
N HIS A 76 -6.38 7.90 -13.29
CA HIS A 76 -6.40 9.09 -12.42
C HIS A 76 -7.76 9.26 -11.74
N PRO A 77 -7.83 9.49 -10.39
CA PRO A 77 -9.08 9.60 -9.65
C PRO A 77 -9.96 10.78 -10.07
N ALA A 78 -9.42 11.81 -10.71
CA ALA A 78 -10.22 12.85 -11.36
C ALA A 78 -11.07 12.35 -12.54
N LYS A 79 -10.80 11.14 -13.02
CA LYS A 79 -11.60 10.46 -14.08
C LYS A 79 -12.48 9.34 -13.51
N MET A 80 -12.59 9.25 -12.17
CA MET A 80 -13.44 8.28 -11.49
C MET A 80 -14.72 8.95 -11.00
N TRP A 81 -15.81 8.18 -10.93
CA TRP A 81 -17.13 8.68 -10.65
C TRP A 81 -17.86 7.82 -9.61
N TYR A 82 -18.58 8.46 -8.73
CA TYR A 82 -19.62 7.80 -7.93
C TYR A 82 -20.90 7.74 -8.75
N ASN A 83 -21.58 6.58 -8.76
CA ASN A 83 -22.94 6.48 -9.27
C ASN A 83 -23.92 6.76 -8.13
N VAL A 84 -24.73 7.80 -8.28
CA VAL A 84 -25.70 8.24 -7.27
C VAL A 84 -27.04 8.47 -8.00
N ASP A 85 -28.01 7.62 -7.75
CA ASP A 85 -29.41 7.75 -8.24
C ASP A 85 -29.52 8.10 -9.75
N ASN A 86 -28.89 7.31 -10.60
CA ASN A 86 -28.82 7.49 -12.06
C ASN A 86 -28.06 8.75 -12.53
N SER A 87 -27.32 9.39 -11.66
CA SER A 87 -26.37 10.45 -12.01
C SER A 87 -24.95 10.06 -11.58
N ILE A 88 -23.94 10.76 -12.11
CA ILE A 88 -22.56 10.52 -11.73
C ILE A 88 -21.94 11.77 -11.12
N GLN A 89 -21.15 11.58 -10.07
CA GLN A 89 -20.42 12.64 -9.39
C GLN A 89 -18.93 12.30 -9.37
N PRO A 90 -18.02 13.26 -9.66
CA PRO A 90 -16.58 12.98 -9.68
C PRO A 90 -16.06 12.62 -8.29
N VAL A 91 -15.19 11.62 -8.22
CA VAL A 91 -14.51 11.20 -6.97
C VAL A 91 -13.55 12.29 -6.49
N LEU A 92 -12.84 12.93 -7.41
CA LEU A 92 -11.93 14.02 -7.12
C LEU A 92 -12.31 15.27 -7.90
N VAL A 93 -12.59 16.35 -7.18
CA VAL A 93 -12.99 17.64 -7.75
C VAL A 93 -11.79 18.58 -7.78
N GLY A 94 -11.66 19.31 -8.88
CA GLY A 94 -10.69 20.37 -9.10
C GLY A 94 -10.82 20.92 -10.50
N ASP A 95 -10.11 21.99 -10.78
CA ASP A 95 -10.10 22.62 -12.09
C ASP A 95 -8.69 23.05 -12.53
N ASN A 96 -8.56 23.30 -13.83
CA ASN A 96 -7.38 23.86 -14.45
C ASN A 96 -7.85 25.05 -15.29
N ASN A 97 -7.65 26.27 -14.80
CA ASN A 97 -8.11 27.51 -15.45
C ASN A 97 -9.62 27.49 -15.79
N GLY A 98 -10.45 27.01 -14.86
CA GLY A 98 -11.90 26.92 -15.02
C GLY A 98 -12.39 25.70 -15.80
N VAL A 99 -11.50 24.83 -16.28
CA VAL A 99 -11.86 23.54 -16.90
C VAL A 99 -11.81 22.45 -15.83
N PRO A 100 -12.95 21.80 -15.52
CA PRO A 100 -12.98 20.72 -14.52
C PRO A 100 -11.98 19.59 -14.84
N TRP A 101 -11.30 19.05 -13.84
CA TRP A 101 -10.28 18.02 -14.03
C TRP A 101 -10.75 16.78 -14.79
N HIS A 102 -12.01 16.37 -14.60
CA HIS A 102 -12.57 15.25 -15.36
C HIS A 102 -12.65 15.51 -16.87
N SER A 103 -12.59 16.76 -17.33
CA SER A 103 -12.58 17.18 -18.73
C SER A 103 -11.18 17.51 -19.26
N CYS A 104 -10.17 17.58 -18.39
CA CYS A 104 -8.78 17.87 -18.75
C CYS A 104 -8.07 16.65 -19.35
N GLN A 105 -6.98 16.88 -20.09
CA GLN A 105 -6.06 15.83 -20.51
C GLN A 105 -5.29 15.27 -19.32
N TYR A 106 -4.91 13.98 -19.36
CA TYR A 106 -4.13 13.35 -18.27
C TYR A 106 -2.83 14.10 -17.94
N SER A 107 -2.13 14.59 -18.95
CA SER A 107 -0.86 15.33 -18.81
C SER A 107 -0.98 16.67 -18.07
N SER A 108 -2.19 17.22 -17.96
CA SER A 108 -2.45 18.48 -17.25
C SER A 108 -3.01 18.27 -15.84
N LEU A 109 -3.23 17.02 -15.44
CA LEU A 109 -3.68 16.68 -14.10
C LEU A 109 -2.51 16.59 -13.12
N PRO A 110 -2.72 16.84 -11.82
CA PRO A 110 -1.67 16.69 -10.81
C PRO A 110 -1.22 15.22 -10.73
N GLU A 111 0.06 15.01 -10.44
CA GLU A 111 0.59 13.67 -10.22
C GLU A 111 -0.02 13.05 -8.96
N ILE A 112 -0.62 11.88 -9.09
CA ILE A 112 -1.25 11.15 -8.00
C ILE A 112 -0.68 9.73 -7.95
N TYR A 113 -0.43 9.27 -6.74
CA TYR A 113 0.08 7.93 -6.48
C TYR A 113 -1.03 7.03 -5.94
N VAL A 114 -0.99 5.77 -6.35
CA VAL A 114 -1.82 4.71 -5.79
C VAL A 114 -0.97 3.79 -4.91
N GLN A 115 -1.51 3.40 -3.76
CA GLN A 115 -0.89 2.39 -2.93
C GLN A 115 -0.91 1.04 -3.64
N ASN A 116 0.24 0.35 -3.62
CA ASN A 116 0.33 -1.04 -4.08
C ASN A 116 0.68 -1.99 -2.92
N ALA A 117 0.60 -3.29 -3.17
CA ALA A 117 0.77 -4.32 -2.15
C ALA A 117 2.23 -4.77 -1.94
N SER A 118 3.21 -4.09 -2.54
CA SER A 118 4.60 -4.52 -2.51
C SER A 118 5.12 -4.65 -1.08
N LEU A 119 5.09 -3.58 -0.30
CA LEU A 119 5.48 -3.61 1.10
C LEU A 119 4.95 -2.42 1.89
N GLU A 120 4.87 -2.63 3.19
CA GLU A 120 4.61 -1.60 4.18
C GLU A 120 5.62 -1.76 5.32
N ILE A 121 6.12 -0.66 5.87
CA ILE A 121 6.98 -0.64 7.05
C ILE A 121 6.37 0.32 8.05
N ALA A 122 6.28 -0.06 9.34
CA ALA A 122 5.79 0.85 10.35
C ALA A 122 6.42 0.62 11.72
N LYS A 123 6.42 1.68 12.54
CA LYS A 123 6.83 1.59 13.94
C LYS A 123 5.83 0.80 14.75
N THR A 124 6.28 -0.21 15.47
CA THR A 124 5.46 -1.03 16.37
C THR A 124 4.74 -0.17 17.42
N SER A 125 5.41 0.88 17.90
CA SER A 125 4.82 1.81 18.88
C SER A 125 3.56 2.51 18.37
N MET A 126 3.47 2.79 17.06
CA MET A 126 2.29 3.45 16.47
C MET A 126 1.07 2.52 16.44
N MET A 127 1.29 1.24 16.17
CA MET A 127 0.21 0.24 16.21
C MET A 127 -0.47 0.21 17.58
N TYR A 128 0.30 0.28 18.67
CA TYR A 128 -0.26 0.29 20.03
C TYR A 128 -0.91 1.62 20.40
N LYS A 129 -0.35 2.76 19.96
CA LYS A 129 -0.84 4.10 20.32
C LYS A 129 -2.08 4.53 19.56
N SER A 130 -2.15 4.25 18.27
CA SER A 130 -3.16 4.83 17.37
C SER A 130 -4.18 3.82 16.82
N ASN A 131 -4.07 2.55 17.19
CA ASN A 131 -4.87 1.46 16.59
C ASN A 131 -4.80 1.45 15.05
N SER A 132 -3.64 1.81 14.51
CA SER A 132 -3.38 1.91 13.08
C SER A 132 -2.04 1.27 12.76
N ILE A 133 -1.94 0.67 11.57
CA ILE A 133 -0.68 0.16 11.04
C ILE A 133 0.15 1.25 10.35
N SER A 134 -0.34 2.49 10.28
CA SER A 134 0.28 3.56 9.49
C SER A 134 0.73 4.76 10.31
N GLY A 135 0.03 5.09 11.43
CA GLY A 135 0.25 6.36 12.13
C GLY A 135 -0.23 7.58 11.34
N LYS A 136 0.34 8.76 11.62
CA LYS A 136 -0.02 10.03 11.00
C LYS A 136 0.95 10.47 9.90
N ASN A 137 2.24 10.24 10.12
CA ASN A 137 3.31 10.67 9.22
C ASN A 137 3.74 9.50 8.33
N ILE A 138 3.06 9.36 7.20
CA ILE A 138 3.27 8.28 6.23
C ILE A 138 4.16 8.81 5.12
N ILE A 139 5.28 8.13 4.84
CA ILE A 139 6.15 8.48 3.72
C ILE A 139 5.96 7.52 2.55
N PRO A 140 6.06 8.01 1.31
CA PRO A 140 5.96 7.17 0.13
C PRO A 140 7.27 6.40 -0.11
N PHE A 141 7.12 5.15 -0.56
CA PHE A 141 8.16 4.39 -1.20
C PHE A 141 7.76 4.12 -2.64
N ILE A 142 8.35 4.85 -3.57
CA ILE A 142 8.03 4.71 -4.98
C ILE A 142 8.65 3.41 -5.49
N THR A 143 7.78 2.50 -5.93
CA THR A 143 8.19 1.24 -6.58
C THR A 143 8.65 1.51 -8.00
N ILE A 144 9.59 0.72 -8.48
CA ILE A 144 10.13 0.80 -9.84
C ILE A 144 9.85 -0.50 -10.60
N ASP A 145 9.67 -0.39 -11.91
CA ASP A 145 9.37 -1.53 -12.78
C ASP A 145 8.19 -2.36 -12.27
N SER A 146 8.39 -3.66 -12.08
CA SER A 146 7.36 -4.59 -11.62
C SER A 146 7.31 -4.77 -10.09
N GLU A 147 8.05 -4.00 -9.30
CA GLU A 147 8.10 -4.16 -7.83
C GLU A 147 6.73 -3.97 -7.15
N GLY A 148 5.88 -3.13 -7.74
CA GLY A 148 4.52 -2.85 -7.24
C GLY A 148 3.45 -3.81 -7.76
N TYR A 149 3.81 -4.70 -8.69
CA TYR A 149 2.83 -5.57 -9.32
C TYR A 149 2.18 -6.52 -8.32
N ASP A 150 0.84 -6.57 -8.34
CA ASP A 150 0.03 -7.36 -7.42
C ASP A 150 -0.91 -8.30 -8.20
N ILE A 151 -1.00 -9.56 -7.75
CA ILE A 151 -1.82 -10.60 -8.37
C ILE A 151 -3.12 -10.72 -7.58
N ASN A 152 -4.21 -10.21 -8.15
CA ASN A 152 -5.55 -10.26 -7.56
C ASN A 152 -6.54 -11.09 -8.39
N LYS A 153 -6.27 -11.24 -9.70
CA LYS A 153 -7.14 -11.91 -10.67
C LYS A 153 -6.32 -12.80 -11.59
N GLU A 154 -6.98 -13.71 -12.29
CA GLU A 154 -6.33 -14.62 -13.24
C GLU A 154 -5.53 -13.88 -14.31
N LYS A 155 -6.06 -12.79 -14.85
CA LYS A 155 -5.34 -11.95 -15.82
C LYS A 155 -4.00 -11.42 -15.27
N ASP A 156 -3.94 -11.12 -13.97
CA ASP A 156 -2.73 -10.61 -13.33
C ASP A 156 -1.70 -11.75 -13.22
N TRP A 157 -2.16 -12.97 -12.95
CA TRP A 157 -1.32 -14.16 -12.97
C TRP A 157 -0.70 -14.44 -14.34
N VAL A 158 -1.51 -14.39 -15.40
CA VAL A 158 -1.03 -14.57 -16.78
C VAL A 158 0.03 -13.52 -17.13
N TYR A 159 -0.21 -12.26 -16.76
CA TYR A 159 0.76 -11.20 -17.01
C TYR A 159 2.02 -11.35 -16.17
N ALA A 160 1.92 -11.79 -14.91
CA ALA A 160 3.08 -12.11 -14.08
C ALA A 160 3.96 -13.21 -14.71
N GLN A 161 3.35 -14.27 -15.27
CA GLN A 161 4.08 -15.30 -16.00
C GLN A 161 4.81 -14.74 -17.23
N TYR A 162 4.17 -13.83 -17.96
CA TYR A 162 4.83 -13.15 -19.09
C TYR A 162 6.04 -12.33 -18.63
N LEU A 163 5.90 -11.55 -17.55
CA LEU A 163 7.01 -10.76 -16.99
C LEU A 163 8.18 -11.64 -16.53
N THR A 164 7.90 -12.80 -15.94
CA THR A 164 8.93 -13.74 -15.48
C THR A 164 9.76 -14.31 -16.63
N ARG A 165 9.16 -14.49 -17.81
CA ARG A 165 9.87 -14.99 -18.99
C ARG A 165 10.75 -13.94 -19.68
N LYS A 166 10.48 -12.66 -19.43
CA LYS A 166 11.17 -11.53 -20.05
C LYS A 166 12.37 -11.03 -19.22
N ASN A 167 12.45 -11.40 -17.95
CA ASN A 167 13.54 -11.10 -17.02
C ASN A 167 14.47 -12.28 -16.81
#